data_27e21864ebafe35e6d744669446467a6
#
_entry.id   27e21864ebafe35e6d744669446467a6
#
_cell.length_a   1.000
_cell.length_b   1.000
_cell.length_c   1.000
_cell.angle_alpha   90.00
_cell.angle_beta   90.00
_cell.angle_gamma   90.00
#
_symmetry.space_group_name_H-M   'P 1'
#
loop_
_entity.id
_entity.type
_entity.pdbx_description
1 polymer ?
#
loop_
_entity_poly.entity_id
_entity_poly.type
_entity_poly.pdbx_seq_one_letter_code
_entity_poly.pdbx_strand_id
1 'polypeptide(L)'
;MLKLLKSMIDWNAQPSLEAEAGASIIASGEPTALIFCLESGTATDDQGRAYSNGDLIGFCEALALDRYSTPVTATSTCKLIAIRQETLETALKRGGKLVWPLSRSIASDITRRRLGRWEAA
;
A
#
# COMPACT_ATOMS: atom_id res chain seq x y z
N MET A 1 -1.53 -13.51 3.30
CA MET A 1 -0.75 -12.41 3.91
C MET A 1 -1.63 -11.25 4.39
N LEU A 2 -2.57 -10.79 3.60
CA LEU A 2 -3.45 -9.69 3.98
C LEU A 2 -4.28 -10.00 5.24
N LYS A 3 -4.83 -11.20 5.34
CA LYS A 3 -5.57 -11.64 6.54
C LYS A 3 -4.69 -11.67 7.78
N LEU A 4 -3.45 -12.13 7.63
CA LEU A 4 -2.47 -12.17 8.72
C LEU A 4 -2.15 -10.74 9.18
N LEU A 5 -1.92 -9.85 8.25
CA LEU A 5 -1.62 -8.45 8.53
C LEU A 5 -2.78 -7.76 9.25
N LYS A 6 -4.02 -8.03 8.81
CA LYS A 6 -5.22 -7.49 9.45
C LYS A 6 -5.38 -7.93 10.90
N SER A 7 -4.94 -9.15 11.24
CA SER A 7 -4.99 -9.64 12.62
C SER A 7 -3.88 -9.08 13.52
N MET A 8 -2.81 -8.54 12.92
CA MET A 8 -1.61 -8.09 13.65
C MET A 8 -1.59 -6.58 13.93
N ILE A 9 -2.46 -5.82 13.29
CA ILE A 9 -2.51 -4.36 13.41
C ILE A 9 -3.81 -3.98 14.13
N ASP A 10 -3.70 -3.09 15.10
CA ASP A 10 -4.87 -2.47 15.74
C ASP A 10 -5.41 -1.36 14.83
N TRP A 11 -6.36 -1.71 13.99
CA TRP A 11 -6.95 -0.81 13.01
C TRP A 11 -7.71 0.36 13.65
N ASN A 12 -8.27 0.16 14.84
CA ASN A 12 -9.00 1.20 15.55
C ASN A 12 -8.09 2.29 16.10
N ALA A 13 -6.81 1.98 16.30
CA ALA A 13 -5.80 2.94 16.76
C ALA A 13 -5.19 3.75 15.61
N GLN A 14 -5.48 3.41 14.35
CA GLN A 14 -4.88 4.07 13.19
C GLN A 14 -5.73 5.27 12.73
N PRO A 15 -5.09 6.34 12.21
CA PRO A 15 -5.83 7.49 11.68
C PRO A 15 -6.72 7.11 10.50
N SER A 16 -7.90 7.72 10.46
CA SER A 16 -8.86 7.57 9.37
C SER A 16 -8.87 8.84 8.53
N LEU A 17 -8.92 8.69 7.21
CA LEU A 17 -8.92 9.77 6.23
C LEU A 17 -10.05 9.57 5.23
N GLU A 18 -10.52 10.68 4.64
CA GLU A 18 -11.44 10.63 3.50
C GLU A 18 -10.78 11.25 2.27
N ALA A 19 -11.04 10.66 1.11
CA ALA A 19 -10.63 11.19 -0.18
C ALA A 19 -11.85 11.26 -1.09
N GLU A 20 -12.07 12.42 -1.71
CA GLU A 20 -13.14 12.58 -2.68
C GLU A 20 -12.73 11.99 -4.04
N ALA A 21 -13.72 11.68 -4.87
CA ALA A 21 -13.48 11.21 -6.23
C ALA A 21 -12.57 12.21 -6.98
N GLY A 22 -11.51 11.71 -7.61
CA GLY A 22 -10.52 12.52 -8.29
C GLY A 22 -9.35 12.97 -7.42
N ALA A 23 -9.42 12.80 -6.10
CA ALA A 23 -8.33 13.17 -5.21
C ALA A 23 -7.17 12.18 -5.29
N SER A 24 -5.95 12.68 -5.14
CA SER A 24 -4.75 11.85 -5.10
C SER A 24 -4.63 11.21 -3.71
N ILE A 25 -4.53 9.88 -3.68
CA ILE A 25 -4.25 9.12 -2.46
C ILE A 25 -2.74 9.02 -2.28
N ILE A 26 -2.03 8.69 -3.34
CA ILE A 26 -0.58 8.63 -3.39
C ILE A 26 -0.11 9.41 -4.61
N ALA A 27 0.85 10.31 -4.41
CA ALA A 27 1.51 11.00 -5.51
C ALA A 27 2.88 10.37 -5.78
N SER A 28 3.26 10.30 -7.06
CA SER A 28 4.59 9.84 -7.46
C SER A 28 5.66 10.73 -6.83
N GLY A 29 6.69 10.11 -6.27
CA GLY A 29 7.79 10.81 -5.58
C GLY A 29 7.57 11.05 -4.10
N GLU A 30 6.38 10.79 -3.55
CA GLU A 30 6.14 10.85 -2.11
C GLU A 30 6.89 9.74 -1.37
N PRO A 31 7.39 10.01 -0.14
CA PRO A 31 7.98 8.96 0.68
C PRO A 31 6.98 7.85 0.99
N THR A 32 7.46 6.62 1.05
CA THR A 32 6.66 5.45 1.42
C THR A 32 6.43 5.33 2.93
N ALA A 33 6.27 6.46 3.60
CA ALA A 33 6.09 6.52 5.05
C ALA A 33 4.69 6.09 5.51
N LEU A 34 3.69 6.23 4.66
CA LEU A 34 2.30 5.86 4.93
C LEU A 34 1.79 4.90 3.87
N ILE A 35 1.07 3.90 4.33
CA ILE A 35 0.34 2.92 3.52
C ILE A 35 -1.12 3.07 3.88
N PHE A 36 -2.01 2.82 2.93
CA PHE A 36 -3.45 3.00 3.15
C PHE A 36 -4.19 1.69 3.02
N CYS A 37 -5.14 1.44 3.92
CA CYS A 37 -6.16 0.42 3.75
C CYS A 37 -7.43 1.09 3.25
N LEU A 38 -7.94 0.64 2.13
CA LEU A 38 -9.19 1.14 1.57
C LEU A 38 -10.36 0.50 2.32
N GLU A 39 -10.96 1.27 3.23
CA GLU A 39 -12.10 0.79 4.03
C GLU A 39 -13.37 0.74 3.20
N SER A 40 -13.60 1.79 2.39
CA SER A 40 -14.73 1.85 1.46
C SER A 40 -14.40 2.75 0.28
N GLY A 41 -15.01 2.48 -0.86
CA GLY A 41 -14.81 3.21 -2.09
C GLY A 41 -13.95 2.46 -3.10
N THR A 42 -13.53 3.15 -4.14
CA THR A 42 -12.69 2.61 -5.22
C THR A 42 -11.58 3.58 -5.58
N ALA A 43 -10.46 3.04 -6.01
CA ALA A 43 -9.32 3.82 -6.48
C ALA A 43 -8.63 3.09 -7.64
N THR A 44 -7.79 3.80 -8.38
CA THR A 44 -7.03 3.22 -9.48
C THR A 44 -5.64 3.85 -9.55
N ASP A 45 -4.66 3.08 -10.01
CA ASP A 45 -3.33 3.60 -10.32
C ASP A 45 -3.25 3.99 -11.81
N ASP A 46 -2.10 4.52 -12.23
CA ASP A 46 -1.87 4.95 -13.61
C ASP A 46 -1.64 3.78 -14.58
N GLN A 47 -1.52 2.56 -14.06
CA GLN A 47 -1.39 1.34 -14.87
C GLN A 47 -2.71 0.60 -15.03
N GLY A 48 -3.81 1.17 -14.56
CA GLY A 48 -5.14 0.59 -14.66
C GLY A 48 -5.49 -0.42 -13.58
N ARG A 49 -4.64 -0.59 -12.57
CA ARG A 49 -4.95 -1.46 -11.44
C ARG A 49 -6.03 -0.82 -10.57
N ALA A 50 -7.09 -1.55 -10.32
CA ALA A 50 -8.20 -1.10 -9.48
C ALA A 50 -8.06 -1.61 -8.04
N TYR A 51 -8.45 -0.77 -7.09
CA TYR A 51 -8.51 -1.09 -5.67
C TYR A 51 -9.95 -0.95 -5.20
N SER A 52 -10.34 -1.83 -4.30
CA SER A 52 -11.69 -1.85 -3.71
C SER A 52 -11.62 -2.12 -2.20
N ASN A 53 -12.78 -2.26 -1.56
CA ASN A 53 -12.88 -2.42 -0.11
C ASN A 53 -11.97 -3.54 0.42
N GLY A 54 -11.16 -3.21 1.40
CA GLY A 54 -10.25 -4.13 2.06
C GLY A 54 -8.85 -4.20 1.45
N ASP A 55 -8.61 -3.57 0.32
CA ASP A 55 -7.30 -3.59 -0.32
C ASP A 55 -6.31 -2.68 0.38
N LEU A 56 -5.05 -3.10 0.39
CA LEU A 56 -3.93 -2.26 0.83
C LEU A 56 -3.34 -1.52 -0.36
N ILE A 57 -3.23 -0.20 -0.23
CA ILE A 57 -2.68 0.67 -1.25
C ILE A 57 -1.25 1.05 -0.86
N GLY A 58 -0.30 0.79 -1.76
CA GLY A 58 1.10 1.13 -1.55
C GLY A 58 1.90 0.12 -0.76
N PHE A 59 1.33 -1.04 -0.42
CA PHE A 59 1.98 -2.07 0.38
C PHE A 59 3.29 -2.56 -0.23
N CYS A 60 3.26 -2.99 -1.49
CA CYS A 60 4.45 -3.55 -2.14
C CYS A 60 5.54 -2.50 -2.34
N GLU A 61 5.19 -1.30 -2.78
CA GLU A 61 6.17 -0.24 -2.98
C GLU A 61 6.78 0.24 -1.65
N ALA A 62 5.98 0.29 -0.58
CA ALA A 62 6.49 0.66 0.74
C ALA A 62 7.53 -0.32 1.28
N LEU A 63 7.40 -1.61 0.95
CA LEU A 63 8.38 -2.61 1.34
C LEU A 63 9.63 -2.61 0.44
N ALA A 64 9.49 -2.20 -0.80
CA ALA A 64 10.54 -2.29 -1.82
C ALA A 64 11.28 -0.97 -2.06
N LEU A 65 10.61 0.18 -1.91
CA LEU A 65 11.12 1.48 -2.31
C LEU A 65 11.02 2.49 -1.16
N ASP A 66 11.85 3.53 -1.21
CA ASP A 66 11.78 4.66 -0.27
C ASP A 66 10.75 5.70 -0.69
N ARG A 67 10.41 5.73 -1.98
CA ARG A 67 9.45 6.67 -2.56
C ARG A 67 8.51 5.94 -3.49
N TYR A 68 7.26 6.41 -3.55
CA TYR A 68 6.27 5.87 -4.47
C TYR A 68 6.61 6.27 -5.91
N SER A 69 6.57 5.29 -6.82
CA SER A 69 6.73 5.49 -8.25
C SER A 69 5.40 5.54 -8.99
N THR A 70 4.35 4.97 -8.41
CA THR A 70 3.05 4.81 -9.05
C THR A 70 2.01 5.65 -8.31
N PRO A 71 1.41 6.67 -8.95
CA PRO A 71 0.35 7.45 -8.32
C PRO A 71 -0.96 6.66 -8.26
N VAL A 72 -1.74 6.89 -7.19
CA VAL A 72 -3.05 6.27 -6.99
C VAL A 72 -4.07 7.37 -6.75
N THR A 73 -5.17 7.31 -7.50
CA THR A 73 -6.25 8.31 -7.46
C THR A 73 -7.56 7.66 -7.05
N ALA A 74 -8.30 8.33 -6.18
CA ALA A 74 -9.65 7.91 -5.83
C ALA A 74 -10.60 8.05 -7.02
N THR A 75 -11.34 6.99 -7.34
CA THR A 75 -12.35 7.00 -8.41
C THR A 75 -13.76 7.19 -7.87
N SER A 76 -13.93 7.07 -6.56
CA SER A 76 -15.15 7.41 -5.83
C SER A 76 -14.74 8.00 -4.49
N THR A 77 -15.72 8.42 -3.67
CA THR A 77 -15.42 8.83 -2.31
C THR A 77 -14.87 7.64 -1.53
N CYS A 78 -13.69 7.80 -0.97
CA CYS A 78 -12.97 6.74 -0.26
C CYS A 78 -12.84 7.07 1.21
N LYS A 79 -13.01 6.05 2.05
CA LYS A 79 -12.56 6.06 3.44
C LYS A 79 -11.29 5.23 3.53
N LEU A 80 -10.25 5.81 4.09
CA LEU A 80 -8.92 5.23 4.15
C LEU A 80 -8.44 5.17 5.60
N ILE A 81 -7.73 4.10 5.93
CA ILE A 81 -7.01 3.99 7.19
C ILE A 81 -5.53 4.13 6.87
N ALA A 82 -4.87 5.14 7.43
CA ALA A 82 -3.45 5.37 7.22
C ALA A 82 -2.62 4.54 8.19
N ILE A 83 -1.63 3.83 7.69
CA ILE A 83 -0.74 2.99 8.48
C ILE A 83 0.69 3.47 8.23
N ARG A 84 1.43 3.74 9.30
CA ARG A 84 2.84 4.07 9.18
C ARG A 84 3.63 2.84 8.75
N GLN A 85 4.64 3.05 7.91
CA GLN A 85 5.55 1.99 7.50
C GLN A 85 6.16 1.28 8.71
N GLU A 86 6.52 2.01 9.77
CA GLU A 86 7.06 1.44 11.00
C GLU A 86 6.09 0.47 11.68
N THR A 87 4.79 0.80 11.70
CA THR A 87 3.76 -0.07 12.25
C THR A 87 3.66 -1.36 11.45
N LEU A 88 3.69 -1.26 10.13
CA LEU A 88 3.69 -2.41 9.23
C LEU A 88 4.92 -3.29 9.44
N GLU A 89 6.10 -2.68 9.49
CA GLU A 89 7.36 -3.38 9.72
C GLU A 89 7.35 -4.14 11.05
N THR A 90 6.91 -3.49 12.11
CA THR A 90 6.80 -4.10 13.43
C THR A 90 5.84 -5.29 13.42
N ALA A 91 4.69 -5.17 12.76
CA ALA A 91 3.72 -6.25 12.63
C ALA A 91 4.32 -7.43 11.87
N LEU A 92 4.99 -7.19 10.76
CA LEU A 92 5.61 -8.25 9.97
C LEU A 92 6.75 -8.95 10.71
N LYS A 93 7.54 -8.21 11.50
CA LYS A 93 8.60 -8.80 12.32
C LYS A 93 8.06 -9.68 13.44
N ARG A 94 6.89 -9.36 13.99
CA ARG A 94 6.21 -10.19 14.99
C ARG A 94 5.71 -11.52 14.44
N GLY A 95 5.49 -11.61 13.13
CA GLY A 95 4.99 -12.82 12.48
C GLY A 95 6.00 -13.96 12.37
N GLY A 96 7.25 -13.73 12.78
CA GLY A 96 8.33 -14.73 12.73
C GLY A 96 9.58 -14.17 12.06
N LYS A 97 10.70 -14.86 12.24
CA LYS A 97 12.03 -14.39 11.78
C LYS A 97 12.11 -14.16 10.26
N LEU A 98 11.33 -14.90 9.48
CA LEU A 98 11.42 -14.86 8.02
C LEU A 98 10.33 -14.02 7.36
N VAL A 99 9.29 -13.60 8.10
CA VAL A 99 8.16 -12.88 7.51
C VAL A 99 8.59 -11.53 6.94
N TRP A 100 9.37 -10.76 7.68
CA TRP A 100 9.85 -9.46 7.21
C TRP A 100 10.75 -9.56 5.97
N PRO A 101 11.86 -10.34 5.98
CA PRO A 101 12.73 -10.43 4.80
C PRO A 101 12.04 -11.06 3.60
N LEU A 102 11.17 -12.07 3.79
CA LEU A 102 10.41 -12.66 2.70
C LEU A 102 9.42 -11.66 2.10
N SER A 103 8.71 -10.91 2.93
CA SER A 103 7.77 -9.88 2.48
C SER A 103 8.47 -8.82 1.65
N ARG A 104 9.64 -8.36 2.07
CA ARG A 104 10.44 -7.40 1.30
C ARG A 104 10.93 -7.99 -0.01
N SER A 105 11.38 -9.24 0.00
CA SER A 105 11.88 -9.92 -1.20
C SER A 105 10.78 -10.07 -2.25
N ILE A 106 9.60 -10.53 -1.84
CA ILE A 106 8.44 -10.69 -2.73
C ILE A 106 7.98 -9.33 -3.25
N ALA A 107 7.87 -8.34 -2.39
CA ALA A 107 7.45 -6.98 -2.77
C ALA A 107 8.44 -6.34 -3.74
N SER A 108 9.74 -6.52 -3.51
CA SER A 108 10.80 -6.03 -4.41
C SER A 108 10.72 -6.68 -5.78
N ASP A 109 10.48 -7.98 -5.83
CA ASP A 109 10.34 -8.71 -7.09
C ASP A 109 9.12 -8.27 -7.89
N ILE A 110 7.96 -8.12 -7.23
CA ILE A 110 6.74 -7.63 -7.85
C ILE A 110 6.92 -6.20 -8.37
N THR A 111 7.50 -5.32 -7.58
CA THR A 111 7.74 -3.92 -7.97
C THR A 111 8.69 -3.82 -9.14
N ARG A 112 9.76 -4.59 -9.12
CA ARG A 112 10.73 -4.64 -10.22
C ARG A 112 10.11 -5.10 -11.52
N ARG A 113 9.24 -6.11 -11.48
CA ARG A 113 8.51 -6.60 -12.66
C ARG A 113 7.57 -5.54 -13.23
N ARG A 114 6.89 -4.79 -12.39
CA ARG A 114 6.02 -3.69 -12.83
C ARG A 114 6.81 -2.58 -13.52
N LEU A 115 7.91 -2.15 -12.92
CA LEU A 115 8.78 -1.12 -13.49
C LEU A 115 9.45 -1.61 -14.77
N GLY A 116 9.87 -2.88 -14.83
CA GLY A 116 10.42 -3.50 -16.02
C GLY A 116 9.46 -3.54 -17.20
N ARG A 117 8.17 -3.70 -16.96
CA ARG A 117 7.15 -3.61 -18.03
C ARG A 117 7.10 -2.22 -18.67
N TRP A 118 7.28 -1.19 -17.88
CA TRP A 118 7.34 0.18 -18.37
C TRP A 118 8.57 0.42 -19.24
N GLU A 119 9.72 -0.06 -18.80
CA GLU A 119 10.98 0.06 -19.52
C GLU A 119 11.00 -0.76 -20.80
N ALA A 120 10.33 -1.90 -20.83
CA ALA A 120 10.24 -2.79 -22.01
C ALA A 120 9.23 -2.31 -23.05
N ALA A 121 8.34 -1.42 -22.69
CA ALA A 121 7.37 -0.85 -23.61
C ALA A 121 7.93 0.37 -24.33
#